data_053aa4f7c5f0668cc02c9bc52da7edc9
#
_entry.id   053aa4f7c5f0668cc02c9bc52da7edc9
#
_cell.length_a   1.000
_cell.length_b   1.000
_cell.length_c   1.000
_cell.angle_alpha   90.00
_cell.angle_beta   90.00
_cell.angle_gamma   90.00
#
_symmetry.space_group_name_H-M   'P 1'
#
loop_
_entity.id
_entity.type
_entity.pdbx_description
1 polymer ?
#
loop_
_entity_poly.entity_id
_entity_poly.type
_entity_poly.pdbx_seq_one_letter_code
_entity_poly.pdbx_strand_id
1 'polypeptide(L)'
;MRELVTAVSKELAIARNEAELVIAALMNRPRFELYMSDKIDEEEKNQLWSKVTQLRQGKPIEYVTQRVQFRNFTLKINPGVFIPRLETEYFVELIPKTLSLAPGRILEIGTGCGAISIALAHLFPRAEIVATDISSAALRNAWENITHEGLTSRISILQCDLFEGLVGEFDLIVSNPPYVPSGRMHELPRSVREFEPLSAIDGGEEGVDFITRMILGARDYLAQSGVLAVEIDEESVNTLKKFLLDNRVGSFRFCRDLFNIHRYLFTGAINEEG
;
A
#
# COMPACT_ATOMS: atom_id res chain seq x y z
N MET A 1 20.50 -4.86 28.46
CA MET A 1 20.04 -4.05 27.31
C MET A 1 21.16 -3.36 26.53
N ARG A 2 22.06 -2.56 27.14
CA ARG A 2 23.13 -1.84 26.39
C ARG A 2 24.02 -2.76 25.55
N GLU A 3 24.40 -3.92 26.07
CA GLU A 3 25.19 -4.93 25.36
C GLU A 3 24.43 -5.54 24.17
N LEU A 4 23.13 -5.81 24.36
CA LEU A 4 22.26 -6.32 23.31
C LEU A 4 22.12 -5.33 22.14
N VAL A 5 21.88 -4.05 22.44
CA VAL A 5 21.84 -2.98 21.43
C VAL A 5 23.17 -2.91 20.66
N THR A 6 24.29 -2.99 21.35
CA THR A 6 25.62 -2.98 20.71
C THR A 6 25.83 -4.20 19.81
N ALA A 7 25.38 -5.37 20.27
CA ALA A 7 25.50 -6.60 19.50
C ALA A 7 24.62 -6.57 18.22
N VAL A 8 23.36 -6.12 18.34
CA VAL A 8 22.45 -5.96 17.19
C VAL A 8 22.95 -4.90 16.21
N SER A 9 23.43 -3.75 16.72
CA SER A 9 24.05 -2.69 15.90
C SER A 9 25.20 -3.23 15.05
N LYS A 10 26.07 -4.04 15.65
CA LYS A 10 27.19 -4.69 14.95
C LYS A 10 26.73 -5.74 13.94
N GLU A 11 25.77 -6.57 14.32
CA GLU A 11 25.25 -7.66 13.47
C GLU A 11 24.55 -7.15 12.20
N LEU A 12 23.79 -6.06 12.32
CA LEU A 12 23.06 -5.45 11.21
C LEU A 12 23.84 -4.33 10.50
N ALA A 13 25.03 -3.96 11.01
CA ALA A 13 25.84 -2.84 10.52
C ALA A 13 25.08 -1.49 10.48
N ILE A 14 24.25 -1.23 11.49
CA ILE A 14 23.43 -0.02 11.63
C ILE A 14 23.87 0.81 12.84
N ALA A 15 23.47 2.08 12.88
CA ALA A 15 23.73 2.94 14.01
C ALA A 15 23.03 2.42 15.30
N ARG A 16 23.59 2.78 16.46
CA ARG A 16 23.08 2.29 17.75
C ARG A 16 21.63 2.71 18.01
N ASN A 17 21.26 3.93 17.66
CA ASN A 17 19.90 4.44 17.78
C ASN A 17 18.91 3.70 16.86
N GLU A 18 19.35 3.28 15.70
CA GLU A 18 18.57 2.44 14.77
C GLU A 18 18.41 1.02 15.33
N ALA A 19 19.47 0.44 15.90
CA ALA A 19 19.39 -0.87 16.57
C ALA A 19 18.39 -0.86 17.73
N GLU A 20 18.27 0.23 18.49
CA GLU A 20 17.25 0.39 19.51
C GLU A 20 15.83 0.36 18.95
N LEU A 21 15.60 1.06 17.83
CA LEU A 21 14.29 1.06 17.13
C LEU A 21 13.96 -0.33 16.57
N VAL A 22 14.94 -0.99 15.98
CA VAL A 22 14.78 -2.36 15.46
C VAL A 22 14.43 -3.32 16.60
N ILE A 23 15.16 -3.30 17.71
CA ILE A 23 14.86 -4.16 18.87
C ILE A 23 13.46 -3.88 19.42
N ALA A 24 13.09 -2.61 19.57
CA ALA A 24 11.77 -2.20 20.03
C ALA A 24 10.66 -2.77 19.12
N ALA A 25 10.83 -2.65 17.81
CA ALA A 25 9.89 -3.19 16.82
C ALA A 25 9.83 -4.73 16.88
N LEU A 26 10.97 -5.42 16.92
CA LEU A 26 11.04 -6.89 16.98
C LEU A 26 10.43 -7.47 18.25
N MET A 27 10.55 -6.76 19.37
CA MET A 27 9.98 -7.15 20.68
C MET A 27 8.54 -6.65 20.87
N ASN A 28 8.05 -5.84 19.95
CA ASN A 28 6.74 -5.16 20.06
C ASN A 28 6.62 -4.37 21.38
N ARG A 29 7.63 -3.59 21.72
CA ARG A 29 7.70 -2.76 22.92
C ARG A 29 8.08 -1.33 22.55
N PRO A 30 7.54 -0.32 23.25
CA PRO A 30 8.02 1.06 23.09
C PRO A 30 9.53 1.16 23.42
N ARG A 31 10.26 2.00 22.70
CA ARG A 31 11.72 2.15 22.88
C ARG A 31 12.12 2.44 24.32
N PHE A 32 11.35 3.24 25.07
CA PHE A 32 11.67 3.57 26.45
C PHE A 32 11.63 2.34 27.38
N GLU A 33 10.77 1.35 27.12
CA GLU A 33 10.66 0.13 27.90
C GLU A 33 11.91 -0.75 27.81
N LEU A 34 12.70 -0.62 26.76
CA LEU A 34 13.97 -1.32 26.64
C LEU A 34 14.94 -0.98 27.77
N TYR A 35 14.79 0.19 28.39
CA TYR A 35 15.65 0.67 29.49
C TYR A 35 15.01 0.55 30.86
N MET A 36 13.72 0.23 30.94
CA MET A 36 13.00 0.06 32.21
C MET A 36 13.06 -1.37 32.76
N SER A 37 13.30 -2.34 31.87
CA SER A 37 13.40 -3.76 32.23
C SER A 37 14.87 -4.20 32.21
N ASP A 38 15.41 -4.59 33.31
CA ASP A 38 16.82 -5.01 33.46
C ASP A 38 17.12 -6.41 32.89
N LYS A 39 16.09 -7.22 32.62
CA LYS A 39 16.29 -8.60 32.17
C LYS A 39 15.34 -8.97 31.04
N ILE A 40 15.93 -9.33 29.91
CA ILE A 40 15.30 -10.12 28.85
C ILE A 40 15.62 -11.58 29.21
N ASP A 41 14.61 -12.43 29.24
CA ASP A 41 14.85 -13.86 29.46
C ASP A 41 15.53 -14.52 28.24
N GLU A 42 16.07 -15.72 28.44
CA GLU A 42 16.82 -16.40 27.36
C GLU A 42 15.91 -16.81 26.19
N GLU A 43 14.63 -17.05 26.40
CA GLU A 43 13.68 -17.36 25.33
C GLU A 43 13.41 -16.13 24.47
N GLU A 44 13.07 -14.99 25.07
CA GLU A 44 12.90 -13.71 24.38
C GLU A 44 14.15 -13.32 23.59
N LYS A 45 15.34 -13.55 24.18
CA LYS A 45 16.61 -13.27 23.53
C LYS A 45 16.86 -14.18 22.31
N ASN A 46 16.54 -15.46 22.41
CA ASN A 46 16.66 -16.40 21.29
C ASN A 46 15.69 -16.04 20.16
N GLN A 47 14.45 -15.67 20.49
CA GLN A 47 13.45 -15.19 19.51
C GLN A 47 13.91 -13.91 18.82
N LEU A 48 14.47 -12.96 19.59
CA LEU A 48 15.03 -11.72 19.03
C LEU A 48 16.17 -12.03 18.04
N TRP A 49 17.12 -12.89 18.41
CA TRP A 49 18.24 -13.25 17.53
C TRP A 49 17.80 -13.99 16.28
N SER A 50 16.78 -14.83 16.36
CA SER A 50 16.16 -15.45 15.18
C SER A 50 15.62 -14.39 14.21
N LYS A 51 14.95 -13.37 14.72
CA LYS A 51 14.42 -12.25 13.92
C LYS A 51 15.56 -11.38 13.36
N VAL A 52 16.58 -11.06 14.15
CA VAL A 52 17.78 -10.32 13.71
C VAL A 52 18.49 -11.05 12.56
N THR A 53 18.57 -12.39 12.64
CA THR A 53 19.13 -13.20 11.54
C THR A 53 18.34 -13.07 10.25
N GLN A 54 17.01 -13.03 10.31
CA GLN A 54 16.17 -12.80 9.14
C GLN A 54 16.38 -11.41 8.52
N LEU A 55 16.50 -10.37 9.36
CA LEU A 55 16.83 -9.01 8.90
C LEU A 55 18.19 -8.95 8.22
N ARG A 56 19.21 -9.61 8.79
CA ARG A 56 20.55 -9.70 8.18
C ARG A 56 20.52 -10.38 6.80
N GLN A 57 19.61 -11.31 6.58
CA GLN A 57 19.38 -11.95 5.29
C GLN A 57 18.66 -11.04 4.28
N GLY A 58 18.27 -9.82 4.68
CA GLY A 58 17.60 -8.83 3.83
C GLY A 58 16.08 -8.87 3.85
N LYS A 59 15.48 -9.71 4.72
CA LYS A 59 14.02 -9.77 4.84
C LYS A 59 13.49 -8.46 5.43
N PRO A 60 12.46 -7.83 4.83
CA PRO A 60 11.83 -6.61 5.37
C PRO A 60 11.40 -6.78 6.84
N ILE A 61 11.57 -5.72 7.62
CA ILE A 61 11.21 -5.73 9.05
C ILE A 61 9.71 -5.98 9.23
N GLU A 62 8.89 -5.50 8.32
CA GLU A 62 7.45 -5.69 8.30
C GLU A 62 7.09 -7.18 8.22
N TYR A 63 7.78 -7.95 7.38
CA TYR A 63 7.56 -9.40 7.31
C TYR A 63 8.13 -10.16 8.50
N VAL A 64 9.17 -9.64 9.14
CA VAL A 64 9.74 -10.27 10.36
C VAL A 64 8.85 -10.02 11.57
N THR A 65 8.28 -8.82 11.66
CA THR A 65 7.35 -8.43 12.73
C THR A 65 5.90 -8.80 12.43
N GLN A 66 5.60 -9.11 11.16
CA GLN A 66 4.24 -9.28 10.61
C GLN A 66 3.34 -8.06 10.84
N ARG A 67 3.94 -6.86 10.82
CA ARG A 67 3.25 -5.59 11.07
C ARG A 67 3.78 -4.51 10.15
N VAL A 68 2.87 -3.63 9.73
CA VAL A 68 3.18 -2.40 9.03
C VAL A 68 2.34 -1.27 9.61
N GLN A 69 2.96 -0.11 9.80
CA GLN A 69 2.22 1.12 10.10
C GLN A 69 1.68 1.68 8.78
N PHE A 70 0.41 2.05 8.77
CA PHE A 70 -0.22 2.78 7.69
C PHE A 70 -1.15 3.83 8.28
N ARG A 71 -0.79 5.12 8.14
CA ARG A 71 -1.47 6.22 8.83
C ARG A 71 -1.56 5.96 10.34
N ASN A 72 -2.76 5.91 10.88
CA ASN A 72 -3.01 5.67 12.30
C ASN A 72 -3.27 4.18 12.62
N PHE A 73 -3.08 3.27 11.67
CA PHE A 73 -3.38 1.85 11.82
C PHE A 73 -2.10 1.03 11.90
N THR A 74 -2.13 0.00 12.73
CA THR A 74 -1.12 -1.07 12.70
C THR A 74 -1.74 -2.28 12.04
N LEU A 75 -1.39 -2.50 10.78
CA LEU A 75 -1.94 -3.60 9.98
C LEU A 75 -1.05 -4.83 10.06
N LYS A 76 -1.66 -6.00 10.04
CA LYS A 76 -0.97 -7.26 9.82
C LYS A 76 -0.46 -7.32 8.38
N ILE A 77 0.76 -7.79 8.18
CA ILE A 77 1.34 -8.03 6.85
C ILE A 77 1.95 -9.42 6.79
N ASN A 78 1.44 -10.24 5.89
CA ASN A 78 1.92 -11.60 5.68
C ASN A 78 2.96 -11.63 4.56
N PRO A 79 3.99 -12.50 4.62
CA PRO A 79 4.90 -12.69 3.50
C PRO A 79 4.15 -13.00 2.20
N GLY A 80 4.59 -12.38 1.10
CA GLY A 80 3.94 -12.52 -0.21
C GLY A 80 2.75 -11.55 -0.44
N VAL A 81 2.53 -10.59 0.46
CA VAL A 81 1.60 -9.47 0.28
C VAL A 81 2.42 -8.17 0.23
N PHE A 82 2.12 -7.28 -0.71
CA PHE A 82 2.84 -6.02 -0.89
C PHE A 82 2.81 -5.17 0.39
N ILE A 83 3.98 -4.62 0.77
CA ILE A 83 4.11 -3.75 1.94
C ILE A 83 3.69 -2.33 1.53
N PRO A 84 2.64 -1.73 2.14
CA PRO A 84 2.21 -0.37 1.82
C PRO A 84 3.34 0.66 2.02
N ARG A 85 3.37 1.68 1.16
CA ARG A 85 4.40 2.74 1.17
C ARG A 85 3.86 4.05 1.74
N LEU A 86 4.77 4.94 2.15
CA LEU A 86 4.41 6.26 2.67
C LEU A 86 3.72 7.14 1.61
N GLU A 87 4.09 6.99 0.35
CA GLU A 87 3.47 7.68 -0.78
C GLU A 87 1.98 7.34 -0.88
N THR A 88 1.62 6.08 -0.61
CA THR A 88 0.23 5.62 -0.60
C THR A 88 -0.57 6.23 0.57
N GLU A 89 0.05 6.53 1.70
CA GLU A 89 -0.61 7.27 2.80
C GLU A 89 -1.02 8.68 2.36
N TYR A 90 -0.11 9.39 1.69
CA TYR A 90 -0.40 10.72 1.16
C TYR A 90 -1.42 10.68 0.01
N PHE A 91 -1.37 9.64 -0.83
CA PHE A 91 -2.41 9.40 -1.84
C PHE A 91 -3.82 9.40 -1.23
N VAL A 92 -4.02 8.63 -0.17
CA VAL A 92 -5.29 8.58 0.56
C VAL A 92 -5.70 9.95 1.10
N GLU A 93 -4.75 10.80 1.50
CA GLU A 93 -5.03 12.18 1.97
C GLU A 93 -5.45 13.14 0.86
N LEU A 94 -5.01 12.91 -0.37
CA LEU A 94 -5.38 13.72 -1.53
C LEU A 94 -6.79 13.42 -2.03
N ILE A 95 -7.28 12.19 -1.88
CA ILE A 95 -8.57 11.76 -2.40
C ILE A 95 -9.71 12.71 -1.97
N PRO A 96 -9.94 13.02 -0.67
CA PRO A 96 -11.03 13.92 -0.28
C PRO A 96 -10.95 15.33 -0.86
N LYS A 97 -9.73 15.79 -1.21
CA LYS A 97 -9.49 17.13 -1.77
C LYS A 97 -9.81 17.19 -3.27
N THR A 98 -9.81 16.03 -3.92
CA THR A 98 -10.05 15.90 -5.38
C THR A 98 -11.50 15.60 -5.72
N LEU A 99 -12.26 15.09 -4.77
CA LEU A 99 -13.67 14.74 -4.95
C LEU A 99 -14.57 15.96 -4.74
N SER A 100 -15.57 16.14 -5.60
CA SER A 100 -16.59 17.18 -5.42
C SER A 100 -17.62 16.81 -4.35
N LEU A 101 -17.87 15.51 -4.15
CA LEU A 101 -18.82 14.96 -3.18
C LEU A 101 -18.20 13.76 -2.45
N ALA A 102 -18.64 13.53 -1.22
CA ALA A 102 -18.24 12.33 -0.49
C ALA A 102 -18.82 11.08 -1.19
N PRO A 103 -17.99 10.05 -1.47
CA PRO A 103 -18.43 8.85 -2.16
C PRO A 103 -19.32 7.98 -1.26
N GLY A 104 -20.38 7.43 -1.82
CA GLY A 104 -21.23 6.43 -1.18
C GLY A 104 -20.78 5.00 -1.48
N ARG A 105 -20.23 4.78 -2.71
CA ARG A 105 -19.70 3.48 -3.14
C ARG A 105 -18.27 3.62 -3.67
N ILE A 106 -17.36 2.82 -3.13
CA ILE A 106 -15.93 2.84 -3.47
C ILE A 106 -15.51 1.46 -3.95
N LEU A 107 -14.71 1.42 -5.03
CA LEU A 107 -14.01 0.23 -5.48
C LEU A 107 -12.51 0.44 -5.27
N GLU A 108 -11.87 -0.47 -4.56
CA GLU A 108 -10.41 -0.57 -4.56
C GLU A 108 -9.98 -1.78 -5.41
N ILE A 109 -9.09 -1.54 -6.38
CA ILE A 109 -8.49 -2.57 -7.22
C ILE A 109 -7.05 -2.80 -6.76
N GLY A 110 -6.70 -4.07 -6.46
CA GLY A 110 -5.39 -4.42 -5.90
C GLY A 110 -5.24 -4.03 -4.43
N THR A 111 -6.16 -4.52 -3.58
CA THR A 111 -6.23 -4.09 -2.17
C THR A 111 -5.03 -4.50 -1.31
N GLY A 112 -4.25 -5.51 -1.72
CA GLY A 112 -3.10 -5.98 -0.96
C GLY A 112 -3.46 -6.40 0.47
N CYS A 113 -2.95 -5.70 1.47
CA CYS A 113 -3.29 -5.94 2.88
C CYS A 113 -4.54 -5.19 3.36
N GLY A 114 -5.26 -4.47 2.48
CA GLY A 114 -6.46 -3.70 2.81
C GLY A 114 -6.21 -2.28 3.31
N ALA A 115 -4.98 -1.77 3.17
CA ALA A 115 -4.56 -0.48 3.74
C ALA A 115 -5.39 0.71 3.26
N ILE A 116 -5.60 0.84 1.93
CA ILE A 116 -6.38 1.93 1.34
C ILE A 116 -7.86 1.79 1.70
N SER A 117 -8.46 0.59 1.56
CA SER A 117 -9.86 0.35 1.91
C SER A 117 -10.17 0.70 3.36
N ILE A 118 -9.32 0.27 4.30
CA ILE A 118 -9.49 0.57 5.72
C ILE A 118 -9.40 2.08 5.96
N ALA A 119 -8.39 2.74 5.39
CA ALA A 119 -8.23 4.18 5.55
C ALA A 119 -9.41 4.96 4.95
N LEU A 120 -9.90 4.59 3.76
CA LEU A 120 -11.07 5.21 3.13
C LEU A 120 -12.36 4.95 3.91
N ALA A 121 -12.53 3.77 4.50
CA ALA A 121 -13.68 3.47 5.34
C ALA A 121 -13.76 4.38 6.59
N HIS A 122 -12.62 4.79 7.14
CA HIS A 122 -12.55 5.76 8.23
C HIS A 122 -12.76 7.21 7.75
N LEU A 123 -12.21 7.57 6.57
CA LEU A 123 -12.40 8.90 5.98
C LEU A 123 -13.85 9.14 5.53
N PHE A 124 -14.52 8.11 5.03
CA PHE A 124 -15.89 8.14 4.53
C PHE A 124 -16.77 7.16 5.30
N PRO A 125 -17.26 7.53 6.51
CA PRO A 125 -17.94 6.59 7.40
C PRO A 125 -19.25 6.00 6.86
N ARG A 126 -19.81 6.60 5.81
CA ARG A 126 -21.05 6.14 5.16
C ARG A 126 -20.82 5.35 3.88
N ALA A 127 -19.57 5.26 3.42
CA ALA A 127 -19.25 4.55 2.20
C ALA A 127 -19.29 3.04 2.39
N GLU A 128 -19.79 2.36 1.36
CA GLU A 128 -19.62 0.92 1.15
C GLU A 128 -18.44 0.69 0.21
N ILE A 129 -17.56 -0.23 0.55
CA ILE A 129 -16.32 -0.47 -0.18
C ILE A 129 -16.29 -1.90 -0.70
N VAL A 130 -15.96 -2.05 -1.97
CA VAL A 130 -15.60 -3.34 -2.58
C VAL A 130 -14.09 -3.33 -2.77
N ALA A 131 -13.38 -4.18 -2.05
CA ALA A 131 -11.93 -4.33 -2.14
C ALA A 131 -11.59 -5.58 -2.96
N THR A 132 -10.88 -5.40 -4.07
CA THR A 132 -10.57 -6.51 -4.98
C THR A 132 -9.06 -6.75 -5.06
N ASP A 133 -8.70 -8.00 -5.34
CA ASP A 133 -7.33 -8.40 -5.66
C ASP A 133 -7.35 -9.69 -6.47
N ILE A 134 -6.38 -9.89 -7.33
CA ILE A 134 -6.19 -11.15 -8.05
C ILE A 134 -5.60 -12.23 -7.13
N SER A 135 -4.86 -11.82 -6.10
CA SER A 135 -4.17 -12.68 -5.16
C SER A 135 -5.08 -13.09 -3.99
N SER A 136 -5.40 -14.37 -3.89
CA SER A 136 -6.11 -14.91 -2.72
C SER A 136 -5.32 -14.74 -1.40
N ALA A 137 -3.98 -14.64 -1.46
CA ALA A 137 -3.15 -14.38 -0.29
C ALA A 137 -3.33 -12.93 0.19
N ALA A 138 -3.37 -11.95 -0.73
CA ALA A 138 -3.68 -10.56 -0.44
C ALA A 138 -5.07 -10.43 0.21
N LEU A 139 -6.09 -11.02 -0.40
CA LEU A 139 -7.46 -10.98 0.12
C LEU A 139 -7.59 -11.60 1.52
N ARG A 140 -6.91 -12.70 1.80
CA ARG A 140 -6.88 -13.26 3.16
C ARG A 140 -6.27 -12.29 4.15
N ASN A 141 -5.16 -11.65 3.79
CA ASN A 141 -4.51 -10.66 4.63
C ASN A 141 -5.40 -9.41 4.83
N ALA A 142 -6.01 -8.90 3.76
CA ALA A 142 -6.96 -7.79 3.84
C ALA A 142 -8.13 -8.12 4.76
N TRP A 143 -8.72 -9.31 4.63
CA TRP A 143 -9.84 -9.73 5.47
C TRP A 143 -9.48 -9.81 6.95
N GLU A 144 -8.28 -10.29 7.30
CA GLU A 144 -7.78 -10.29 8.68
C GLU A 144 -7.73 -8.86 9.24
N ASN A 145 -7.20 -7.90 8.48
CA ASN A 145 -7.11 -6.50 8.87
C ASN A 145 -8.49 -5.83 8.96
N ILE A 146 -9.36 -6.02 7.95
CA ILE A 146 -10.74 -5.50 7.92
C ILE A 146 -11.54 -6.02 9.12
N THR A 147 -11.35 -7.29 9.47
CA THR A 147 -12.01 -7.91 10.63
C THR A 147 -11.48 -7.32 11.94
N HIS A 148 -10.17 -7.14 12.05
CA HIS A 148 -9.53 -6.52 13.23
C HIS A 148 -10.03 -5.09 13.47
N GLU A 149 -10.21 -4.32 12.39
CA GLU A 149 -10.72 -2.93 12.44
C GLU A 149 -12.26 -2.85 12.58
N GLY A 150 -12.98 -3.99 12.63
CA GLY A 150 -14.44 -4.02 12.79
C GLY A 150 -15.21 -3.52 11.58
N LEU A 151 -14.64 -3.57 10.37
CA LEU A 151 -15.18 -2.97 9.15
C LEU A 151 -15.89 -3.95 8.21
N THR A 152 -16.12 -5.19 8.63
CA THR A 152 -16.72 -6.26 7.81
C THR A 152 -18.15 -5.98 7.33
N SER A 153 -18.87 -5.06 7.97
CA SER A 153 -20.21 -4.63 7.53
C SER A 153 -20.17 -3.60 6.41
N ARG A 154 -19.02 -2.99 6.12
CA ARG A 154 -18.85 -1.92 5.12
C ARG A 154 -17.84 -2.21 4.04
N ILE A 155 -16.93 -3.14 4.27
CA ILE A 155 -15.93 -3.56 3.28
C ILE A 155 -16.18 -5.02 2.93
N SER A 156 -16.49 -5.28 1.67
CA SER A 156 -16.55 -6.61 1.08
C SER A 156 -15.30 -6.88 0.25
N ILE A 157 -14.87 -8.15 0.17
CA ILE A 157 -13.73 -8.55 -0.65
C ILE A 157 -14.18 -9.43 -1.81
N LEU A 158 -13.52 -9.29 -2.96
CA LEU A 158 -13.78 -10.09 -4.16
C LEU A 158 -12.46 -10.43 -4.86
N GLN A 159 -12.28 -11.70 -5.21
CA GLN A 159 -11.14 -12.11 -6.04
C GLN A 159 -11.49 -11.95 -7.52
N CYS A 160 -10.80 -11.05 -8.21
CA CYS A 160 -10.99 -10.86 -9.65
C CYS A 160 -9.77 -10.18 -10.32
N ASP A 161 -9.67 -10.27 -11.63
CA ASP A 161 -8.75 -9.44 -12.43
C ASP A 161 -9.51 -8.15 -12.80
N LEU A 162 -9.02 -7.02 -12.32
CA LEU A 162 -9.59 -5.68 -12.53
C LEU A 162 -11.09 -5.63 -12.21
N PHE A 163 -11.93 -5.67 -13.22
CA PHE A 163 -13.39 -5.46 -13.13
C PHE A 163 -14.23 -6.74 -13.29
N GLU A 164 -13.60 -7.89 -13.43
CA GLU A 164 -14.32 -9.14 -13.71
C GLU A 164 -15.32 -9.48 -12.59
N GLY A 165 -16.57 -9.73 -12.96
CA GLY A 165 -17.64 -10.09 -12.03
C GLY A 165 -18.17 -8.95 -11.16
N LEU A 166 -17.67 -7.73 -11.31
CA LEU A 166 -18.20 -6.56 -10.62
C LEU A 166 -19.54 -6.13 -11.24
N VAL A 167 -20.40 -5.55 -10.40
CA VAL A 167 -21.70 -5.01 -10.83
C VAL A 167 -21.96 -3.64 -10.20
N GLY A 168 -22.65 -2.78 -11.00
CA GLY A 168 -23.04 -1.45 -10.56
C GLY A 168 -21.95 -0.41 -10.72
N GLU A 169 -22.27 0.83 -10.33
CA GLU A 169 -21.40 1.99 -10.48
C GLU A 169 -20.76 2.37 -9.15
N PHE A 170 -19.61 3.07 -9.22
CA PHE A 170 -18.83 3.54 -8.07
C PHE A 170 -18.58 5.04 -8.19
N ASP A 171 -18.66 5.73 -7.05
CA ASP A 171 -18.34 7.16 -6.96
C ASP A 171 -16.83 7.39 -6.94
N LEU A 172 -16.09 6.39 -6.45
CA LEU A 172 -14.63 6.39 -6.43
C LEU A 172 -14.11 5.00 -6.81
N ILE A 173 -13.24 4.95 -7.80
CA ILE A 173 -12.39 3.79 -8.07
C ILE A 173 -10.96 4.19 -7.71
N VAL A 174 -10.30 3.41 -6.87
CA VAL A 174 -8.95 3.70 -6.37
C VAL A 174 -8.04 2.50 -6.55
N SER A 175 -6.77 2.76 -6.86
CA SER A 175 -5.76 1.70 -6.97
C SER A 175 -4.35 2.22 -6.72
N ASN A 176 -3.53 1.39 -6.07
CA ASN A 176 -2.09 1.43 -6.19
C ASN A 176 -1.66 0.17 -6.99
N PRO A 177 -1.68 0.23 -8.32
CA PRO A 177 -1.39 -0.93 -9.16
C PRO A 177 0.12 -1.16 -9.29
N PRO A 178 0.56 -2.32 -9.80
CA PRO A 178 1.94 -2.48 -10.22
C PRO A 178 2.27 -1.50 -11.36
N TYR A 179 3.34 -0.72 -11.18
CA TYR A 179 3.73 0.35 -12.10
C TYR A 179 5.22 0.38 -12.45
N VAL A 180 6.04 -0.53 -11.90
CA VAL A 180 7.45 -0.59 -12.23
C VAL A 180 7.64 -1.27 -13.59
N PRO A 181 8.35 -0.65 -14.56
CA PRO A 181 8.65 -1.29 -15.83
C PRO A 181 9.41 -2.60 -15.65
N SER A 182 9.04 -3.67 -16.37
CA SER A 182 9.67 -5.00 -16.28
C SER A 182 11.20 -4.93 -16.44
N GLY A 183 11.69 -4.07 -17.34
CA GLY A 183 13.11 -3.85 -17.56
C GLY A 183 13.88 -3.27 -16.37
N ARG A 184 13.19 -2.60 -15.44
CA ARG A 184 13.76 -1.95 -14.24
C ARG A 184 13.61 -2.79 -12.96
N MET A 185 12.96 -3.94 -13.01
CA MET A 185 12.78 -4.81 -11.85
C MET A 185 14.12 -5.20 -11.17
N HIS A 186 15.20 -5.27 -11.94
CA HIS A 186 16.54 -5.59 -11.42
C HIS A 186 17.20 -4.46 -10.62
N GLU A 187 16.72 -3.22 -10.77
CA GLU A 187 17.20 -2.02 -10.04
C GLU A 187 16.61 -1.91 -8.64
N LEU A 188 15.51 -2.62 -8.39
CA LEU A 188 14.84 -2.58 -7.10
C LEU A 188 15.74 -3.08 -5.97
N PRO A 189 15.58 -2.56 -4.74
CA PRO A 189 16.29 -3.06 -3.57
C PRO A 189 16.14 -4.58 -3.42
N ARG A 190 17.18 -5.23 -2.93
CA ARG A 190 17.19 -6.69 -2.72
C ARG A 190 16.00 -7.17 -1.87
N SER A 191 15.65 -6.41 -0.83
CA SER A 191 14.52 -6.71 0.06
C SER A 191 13.18 -6.78 -0.68
N VAL A 192 13.00 -5.94 -1.70
CA VAL A 192 11.81 -5.92 -2.56
C VAL A 192 11.84 -7.12 -3.52
N ARG A 193 12.94 -7.27 -4.28
CA ARG A 193 13.05 -8.31 -5.31
C ARG A 193 12.95 -9.74 -4.79
N GLU A 194 13.48 -10.00 -3.58
CA GLU A 194 13.58 -11.36 -3.04
C GLU A 194 12.39 -11.73 -2.13
N PHE A 195 11.67 -10.75 -1.61
CA PHE A 195 10.67 -11.02 -0.57
C PHE A 195 9.27 -10.54 -0.91
N GLU A 196 9.11 -9.47 -1.71
CA GLU A 196 7.79 -8.99 -2.08
C GLU A 196 7.26 -9.66 -3.36
N PRO A 197 5.91 -9.75 -3.53
CA PRO A 197 5.34 -10.39 -4.71
C PRO A 197 5.60 -9.54 -5.97
N LEU A 198 6.33 -10.09 -6.93
CA LEU A 198 6.66 -9.38 -8.17
C LEU A 198 5.41 -8.97 -8.95
N SER A 199 4.34 -9.76 -8.88
CA SER A 199 3.05 -9.43 -9.51
C SER A 199 2.37 -8.17 -8.97
N ALA A 200 2.75 -7.71 -7.78
CA ALA A 200 2.26 -6.45 -7.21
C ALA A 200 3.18 -5.25 -7.55
N ILE A 201 4.25 -5.47 -8.32
CA ILE A 201 5.29 -4.46 -8.59
C ILE A 201 5.48 -4.28 -10.09
N ASP A 202 5.52 -5.38 -10.86
CA ASP A 202 5.77 -5.39 -12.29
C ASP A 202 4.54 -4.87 -13.06
N GLY A 203 4.66 -3.66 -13.59
CA GLY A 203 3.63 -2.95 -14.36
C GLY A 203 3.64 -3.23 -15.86
N GLY A 204 4.46 -4.20 -16.33
CA GLY A 204 4.61 -4.50 -17.75
C GLY A 204 5.77 -3.74 -18.39
N GLU A 205 5.83 -3.75 -19.73
CA GLU A 205 6.98 -3.24 -20.49
C GLU A 205 7.28 -1.76 -20.19
N GLU A 206 6.26 -0.90 -20.21
CA GLU A 206 6.38 0.54 -19.89
C GLU A 206 5.84 0.91 -18.49
N GLY A 207 5.48 -0.07 -17.66
CA GLY A 207 4.94 0.16 -16.32
C GLY A 207 3.52 0.72 -16.29
N VAL A 208 2.78 0.68 -17.41
CA VAL A 208 1.45 1.28 -17.54
C VAL A 208 0.35 0.30 -17.95
N ASP A 209 0.67 -0.97 -18.12
CA ASP A 209 -0.26 -1.96 -18.69
C ASP A 209 -1.54 -2.11 -17.87
N PHE A 210 -1.41 -2.20 -16.54
CA PHE A 210 -2.56 -2.29 -15.66
C PHE A 210 -3.32 -0.96 -15.59
N ILE A 211 -2.59 0.16 -15.56
CA ILE A 211 -3.17 1.51 -15.46
C ILE A 211 -4.02 1.81 -16.69
N THR A 212 -3.53 1.50 -17.89
CA THR A 212 -4.27 1.74 -19.15
C THR A 212 -5.52 0.87 -19.27
N ARG A 213 -5.42 -0.43 -18.90
CA ARG A 213 -6.58 -1.33 -18.80
C ARG A 213 -7.62 -0.81 -17.82
N MET A 214 -7.16 -0.33 -16.66
CA MET A 214 -8.02 0.23 -15.61
C MET A 214 -8.73 1.50 -16.06
N ILE A 215 -8.03 2.43 -16.72
CA ILE A 215 -8.62 3.66 -17.26
C ILE A 215 -9.74 3.35 -18.26
N LEU A 216 -9.53 2.38 -19.14
CA LEU A 216 -10.54 1.99 -20.13
C LEU A 216 -11.74 1.31 -19.47
N GLY A 217 -11.48 0.34 -18.60
CA GLY A 217 -12.54 -0.41 -17.91
C GLY A 217 -13.36 0.45 -16.94
N ALA A 218 -12.72 1.42 -16.27
CA ALA A 218 -13.39 2.29 -15.30
C ALA A 218 -14.59 3.05 -15.88
N ARG A 219 -14.62 3.29 -17.20
CA ARG A 219 -15.73 3.99 -17.86
C ARG A 219 -17.09 3.33 -17.68
N ASP A 220 -17.09 2.00 -17.60
CA ASP A 220 -18.32 1.21 -17.49
C ASP A 220 -18.77 1.05 -16.03
N TYR A 221 -17.93 1.49 -15.08
CA TYR A 221 -18.16 1.31 -13.65
C TYR A 221 -18.13 2.62 -12.84
N LEU A 222 -17.73 3.74 -13.45
CA LEU A 222 -17.81 5.05 -12.79
C LEU A 222 -19.21 5.62 -12.87
N ALA A 223 -19.75 6.06 -11.74
CA ALA A 223 -20.95 6.90 -11.70
C ALA A 223 -20.72 8.20 -12.48
N GLN A 224 -21.77 8.90 -12.84
CA GLN A 224 -21.71 10.15 -13.63
C GLN A 224 -20.76 11.20 -13.02
N SER A 225 -20.71 11.28 -11.67
CA SER A 225 -19.79 12.15 -10.93
C SER A 225 -18.63 11.38 -10.32
N GLY A 226 -18.34 10.20 -10.85
CA GLY A 226 -17.31 9.32 -10.31
C GLY A 226 -15.89 9.75 -10.68
N VAL A 227 -14.95 9.37 -9.84
CA VAL A 227 -13.51 9.64 -10.00
C VAL A 227 -12.72 8.34 -9.97
N LEU A 228 -11.80 8.18 -10.91
CA LEU A 228 -10.74 7.18 -10.84
C LEU A 228 -9.48 7.86 -10.29
N ALA A 229 -8.91 7.29 -9.23
CA ALA A 229 -7.67 7.72 -8.59
C ALA A 229 -6.64 6.59 -8.63
N VAL A 230 -5.44 6.85 -9.16
CA VAL A 230 -4.41 5.83 -9.37
C VAL A 230 -3.04 6.36 -8.94
N GLU A 231 -2.30 5.55 -8.17
CA GLU A 231 -0.88 5.79 -7.92
C GLU A 231 -0.07 5.37 -9.16
N ILE A 232 0.95 6.17 -9.53
CA ILE A 232 1.73 6.01 -10.77
C ILE A 232 3.22 6.23 -10.52
N ASP A 233 4.07 5.81 -11.46
CA ASP A 233 5.46 6.22 -11.54
C ASP A 233 5.59 7.57 -12.27
N GLU A 234 6.52 8.45 -11.84
CA GLU A 234 6.77 9.75 -12.49
C GLU A 234 7.17 9.60 -13.96
N GLU A 235 7.93 8.58 -14.30
CA GLU A 235 8.38 8.33 -15.67
C GLU A 235 7.23 7.96 -16.62
N SER A 236 6.13 7.41 -16.08
CA SER A 236 4.95 7.04 -16.85
C SER A 236 4.05 8.22 -17.25
N VAL A 237 4.25 9.41 -16.68
CA VAL A 237 3.37 10.58 -16.88
C VAL A 237 3.18 10.93 -18.34
N ASN A 238 4.25 10.97 -19.14
CA ASN A 238 4.15 11.35 -20.55
C ASN A 238 3.40 10.28 -21.37
N THR A 239 3.67 9.00 -21.13
CA THR A 239 2.99 7.88 -21.77
C THR A 239 1.50 7.88 -21.41
N LEU A 240 1.17 8.05 -20.12
CA LEU A 240 -0.21 8.13 -19.65
C LEU A 240 -0.94 9.37 -20.19
N LYS A 241 -0.29 10.54 -20.23
CA LYS A 241 -0.88 11.76 -20.79
C LYS A 241 -1.26 11.59 -22.25
N LYS A 242 -0.36 11.00 -23.05
CA LYS A 242 -0.64 10.68 -24.45
C LYS A 242 -1.81 9.70 -24.55
N PHE A 243 -1.79 8.64 -23.78
CA PHE A 243 -2.86 7.63 -23.75
C PHE A 243 -4.23 8.24 -23.41
N LEU A 244 -4.30 9.12 -22.38
CA LEU A 244 -5.54 9.79 -21.98
C LEU A 244 -6.11 10.66 -23.10
N LEU A 245 -5.25 11.42 -23.81
CA LEU A 245 -5.65 12.27 -24.94
C LEU A 245 -6.11 11.43 -26.14
N ASP A 246 -5.36 10.41 -26.52
CA ASP A 246 -5.66 9.54 -27.67
C ASP A 246 -7.00 8.79 -27.46
N ASN A 247 -7.30 8.42 -26.22
CA ASN A 247 -8.54 7.74 -25.84
C ASN A 247 -9.67 8.70 -25.43
N ARG A 248 -9.49 10.02 -25.57
CA ARG A 248 -10.49 11.04 -25.25
C ARG A 248 -11.05 10.90 -23.83
N VAL A 249 -10.17 10.57 -22.86
CA VAL A 249 -10.54 10.62 -21.45
C VAL A 249 -10.81 12.07 -21.09
N GLY A 250 -11.92 12.35 -20.42
CA GLY A 250 -12.35 13.69 -20.08
C GLY A 250 -11.35 14.47 -19.20
N SER A 251 -11.82 15.05 -18.13
CA SER A 251 -10.92 15.76 -17.20
C SER A 251 -9.94 14.79 -16.53
N PHE A 252 -8.66 15.18 -16.48
CA PHE A 252 -7.64 14.45 -15.74
C PHE A 252 -6.61 15.41 -15.12
N ARG A 253 -5.99 14.98 -14.02
CA ARG A 253 -4.96 15.73 -13.31
C ARG A 253 -3.87 14.77 -12.81
N PHE A 254 -2.62 15.16 -13.02
CA PHE A 254 -1.47 14.56 -12.35
C PHE A 254 -1.11 15.37 -11.10
N CYS A 255 -1.09 14.71 -9.95
CA CYS A 255 -0.75 15.33 -8.68
C CYS A 255 0.63 14.85 -8.21
N ARG A 256 1.29 15.72 -7.42
CA ARG A 256 2.61 15.45 -6.86
C ARG A 256 2.50 15.00 -5.42
N ASP A 257 3.50 14.24 -4.99
CA ASP A 257 3.72 13.89 -3.59
C ASP A 257 4.38 15.05 -2.81
N LEU A 258 4.69 14.80 -1.54
CA LEU A 258 5.36 15.76 -0.65
C LEU A 258 6.80 16.13 -1.09
N PHE A 259 7.41 15.32 -1.96
CA PHE A 259 8.74 15.55 -2.53
C PHE A 259 8.69 16.22 -3.90
N ASN A 260 7.49 16.68 -4.31
CA ASN A 260 7.24 17.33 -5.59
C ASN A 260 7.44 16.40 -6.81
N ILE A 261 7.26 15.09 -6.63
CA ILE A 261 7.30 14.04 -7.65
C ILE A 261 5.88 13.69 -8.07
N HIS A 262 5.59 13.59 -9.37
CA HIS A 262 4.28 13.15 -9.86
C HIS A 262 4.06 11.68 -9.49
N ARG A 263 3.06 11.45 -8.66
CA ARG A 263 2.73 10.11 -8.12
C ARG A 263 1.29 9.71 -8.28
N TYR A 264 0.40 10.62 -8.64
CA TYR A 264 -1.03 10.31 -8.65
C TYR A 264 -1.70 10.87 -9.88
N LEU A 265 -2.56 10.03 -10.47
CA LEU A 265 -3.46 10.40 -11.57
C LEU A 265 -4.89 10.36 -11.04
N PHE A 266 -5.62 11.44 -11.28
CA PHE A 266 -7.06 11.51 -11.08
C PHE A 266 -7.73 11.78 -12.42
N THR A 267 -8.85 11.09 -12.70
CA THR A 267 -9.65 11.31 -13.91
C THR A 267 -11.13 11.12 -13.59
N GLY A 268 -12.02 11.79 -14.36
CA GLY A 268 -13.46 11.81 -14.14
C GLY A 268 -13.94 13.17 -13.65
N ALA A 269 -14.92 13.21 -12.76
CA ALA A 269 -15.50 14.44 -12.23
C ALA A 269 -14.66 15.02 -11.07
N ILE A 270 -13.43 15.41 -11.38
CA ILE A 270 -12.48 15.99 -10.43
C ILE A 270 -12.81 17.46 -10.12
N ASN A 271 -12.61 17.87 -8.85
CA ASN A 271 -12.71 19.27 -8.45
C ASN A 271 -11.57 20.09 -9.07
N GLU A 272 -11.88 21.21 -9.75
CA GLU A 272 -10.88 22.04 -10.44
C GLU A 272 -10.08 22.94 -9.50
N GLU A 273 -10.55 23.15 -8.27
CA GLU A 273 -9.99 24.11 -7.30
C GLU A 273 -9.02 23.48 -6.26
N GLY A 274 -8.60 22.25 -6.41
CA GLY A 274 -7.69 21.56 -5.46
C GLY A 274 -6.20 21.64 -5.80
#